data_0de850704c3e2ea53939da52f2b0650d
#
_entry.id   0de850704c3e2ea53939da52f2b0650d
#
_cell.length_a   1.000
_cell.length_b   1.000
_cell.length_c   1.000
_cell.angle_alpha   90.00
_cell.angle_beta   90.00
_cell.angle_gamma   90.00
#
_symmetry.space_group_name_H-M   'P 1'
#
loop_
_entity.id
_entity.type
_entity.pdbx_description
1 polymer ?
#
loop_
_entity_poly.entity_id
_entity_poly.type
_entity_poly.pdbx_seq_one_letter_code
_entity_poly.pdbx_strand_id
1 'polypeptide(L)'
;MKARLLGILVTAAILAGGFVFWRSTTGFEPGNAAAAKATRGGQLVASIRAVPRSFNRLVAREQTAELLSLLTQGRLVRINRATFELEPWLAEKWEVSPDGRTYTVHLRPGVTWSDGEPFTSADVLFTLQAVFDPKTESVVTEQLTVGGKPITAKAPDDHTVVLSYAEPSGPGLRLFDALVILPKHRLEGQLKDGTFANAWNSATPPADIVGTGPFLLREYVPGQRLVLDRNPRYWRKAADGTPLPYLDRIVLQVVPDQDAELLRLQSGDVDMTQSELRPDDYVAARRAEDQGKLDVVELGVGPDADAFWFELKPEAWKKDPRFTFASRPEFRQAISYAVDREAFAENVFLGAAVPVWGPITPGNKIWFSPNVMRYPHDVNKAKDVLKSIGLEDRNGNGIVEDAQGHEARFTVITQRGIGWFERGTNELQKQLAQAGIALEIAPIDNGALIKRMLSSDYEAIYYRPLTTDLDPAANMDFWLSSGSGHFWNLPGPKGPGLPAPWEARIDMLMAQQASTIDSAKRNEIFNEVQQVFAENLPVLYFVAPRIYYAHNARVLGVVPSVQRPPALWNADSLAIRPGAP
;
A
#
# COMPACT_ATOMS: atom_id res chain seq x y z
N MET A 1 -62.08 -5.47 0.50
CA MET A 1 -61.34 -4.66 -0.49
C MET A 1 -60.08 -3.97 0.05
N LYS A 2 -59.88 -3.77 1.34
CA LYS A 2 -58.69 -3.07 1.91
C LYS A 2 -57.43 -3.94 2.06
N ALA A 3 -57.53 -5.28 2.06
CA ALA A 3 -56.38 -6.17 2.22
C ALA A 3 -55.61 -6.48 0.91
N ARG A 4 -56.19 -6.22 -0.27
CA ARG A 4 -55.55 -6.43 -1.58
C ARG A 4 -54.70 -5.24 -2.08
N LEU A 5 -54.96 -4.04 -1.55
CA LEU A 5 -54.17 -2.83 -1.89
C LEU A 5 -52.83 -2.75 -1.13
N LEU A 6 -52.75 -3.36 0.06
CA LEU A 6 -51.48 -3.37 0.83
C LEU A 6 -50.41 -4.31 0.24
N GLY A 7 -50.87 -5.40 -0.38
CA GLY A 7 -49.95 -6.36 -1.03
C GLY A 7 -49.25 -5.81 -2.30
N ILE A 8 -49.93 -4.94 -3.04
CA ILE A 8 -49.42 -4.35 -4.28
C ILE A 8 -48.39 -3.24 -3.98
N LEU A 9 -48.57 -2.51 -2.88
CA LEU A 9 -47.61 -1.45 -2.50
C LEU A 9 -46.30 -2.00 -1.92
N VAL A 10 -46.35 -3.15 -1.22
CA VAL A 10 -45.12 -3.79 -0.70
C VAL A 10 -44.29 -4.44 -1.84
N THR A 11 -44.96 -5.03 -2.83
CA THR A 11 -44.27 -5.61 -4.00
C THR A 11 -43.66 -4.55 -4.90
N ALA A 12 -44.30 -3.39 -5.05
CA ALA A 12 -43.75 -2.26 -5.80
C ALA A 12 -42.54 -1.61 -5.10
N ALA A 13 -42.54 -1.58 -3.75
CA ALA A 13 -41.39 -1.06 -2.97
C ALA A 13 -40.16 -1.99 -3.04
N ILE A 14 -40.36 -3.30 -3.08
CA ILE A 14 -39.25 -4.28 -3.22
C ILE A 14 -38.67 -4.26 -4.64
N LEU A 15 -39.50 -4.06 -5.67
CA LEU A 15 -39.02 -3.92 -7.06
C LEU A 15 -38.35 -2.56 -7.30
N ALA A 16 -38.79 -1.48 -6.65
CA ALA A 16 -38.15 -0.18 -6.73
C ALA A 16 -36.82 -0.13 -5.96
N GLY A 17 -36.74 -0.79 -4.80
CA GLY A 17 -35.49 -0.92 -4.02
C GLY A 17 -34.42 -1.76 -4.75
N GLY A 18 -34.83 -2.85 -5.41
CA GLY A 18 -33.92 -3.67 -6.24
C GLY A 18 -33.43 -2.94 -7.49
N PHE A 19 -34.24 -2.05 -8.06
CA PHE A 19 -33.89 -1.28 -9.26
C PHE A 19 -32.98 -0.08 -8.94
N VAL A 20 -33.07 0.48 -7.74
CA VAL A 20 -32.15 1.55 -7.27
C VAL A 20 -30.77 0.98 -6.94
N PHE A 21 -30.69 -0.25 -6.40
CA PHE A 21 -29.41 -0.89 -6.10
C PHE A 21 -28.65 -1.34 -7.36
N TRP A 22 -29.35 -1.62 -8.48
CA TRP A 22 -28.71 -2.00 -9.73
C TRP A 22 -28.26 -0.81 -10.58
N ARG A 23 -28.74 0.40 -10.31
CA ARG A 23 -28.35 1.62 -11.05
C ARG A 23 -27.14 2.35 -10.46
N SER A 24 -26.68 1.99 -9.24
CA SER A 24 -25.52 2.60 -8.61
C SER A 24 -24.18 1.90 -8.91
N THR A 25 -24.20 0.84 -9.74
CA THR A 25 -22.98 0.15 -10.21
C THR A 25 -22.56 0.56 -11.63
N THR A 26 -23.03 1.71 -12.15
CA THR A 26 -22.36 2.32 -13.28
C THR A 26 -21.08 2.95 -12.78
N GLY A 27 -19.95 2.27 -13.02
CA GLY A 27 -18.63 2.70 -12.64
C GLY A 27 -18.39 4.17 -12.98
N PHE A 28 -17.82 4.87 -12.04
CA PHE A 28 -17.18 6.15 -12.30
C PHE A 28 -16.10 5.89 -13.36
N GLU A 29 -16.36 6.29 -14.60
CA GLU A 29 -15.33 6.37 -15.64
C GLU A 29 -14.63 7.73 -15.52
N PRO A 30 -13.51 7.83 -14.82
CA PRO A 30 -12.69 9.02 -14.88
C PRO A 30 -11.99 9.00 -16.25
N GLY A 31 -12.35 9.89 -17.14
CA GLY A 31 -11.62 10.04 -18.39
C GLY A 31 -12.43 10.19 -19.69
N ASN A 32 -13.75 10.13 -19.65
CA ASN A 32 -14.55 10.27 -20.88
C ASN A 32 -14.35 11.61 -21.63
N ALA A 33 -13.93 12.66 -20.97
CA ALA A 33 -13.59 13.92 -21.63
C ALA A 33 -12.20 13.89 -22.34
N ALA A 34 -11.27 13.08 -21.85
CA ALA A 34 -9.95 12.90 -22.45
C ALA A 34 -9.96 11.86 -23.59
N ALA A 35 -10.78 10.82 -23.48
CA ALA A 35 -10.92 9.77 -24.49
C ALA A 35 -11.42 10.31 -25.86
N ALA A 36 -12.27 11.33 -25.87
CA ALA A 36 -12.80 11.92 -27.12
C ALA A 36 -11.71 12.61 -27.99
N LYS A 37 -10.47 12.76 -27.51
CA LYS A 37 -9.34 13.35 -28.25
C LYS A 37 -8.12 12.42 -28.32
N ALA A 38 -8.20 11.21 -27.76
CA ALA A 38 -7.10 10.26 -27.77
C ALA A 38 -6.90 9.69 -29.19
N THR A 39 -5.76 9.96 -29.79
CA THR A 39 -5.34 9.29 -31.02
C THR A 39 -4.49 8.08 -30.65
N ARG A 40 -4.73 6.97 -31.36
CA ARG A 40 -3.93 5.76 -31.22
C ARG A 40 -2.55 5.98 -31.81
N GLY A 41 -1.51 5.65 -31.04
CA GLY A 41 -0.12 5.79 -31.45
C GLY A 41 0.73 6.51 -30.43
N GLY A 42 2.01 6.62 -30.74
CA GLY A 42 2.97 7.37 -29.95
C GLY A 42 3.69 6.56 -28.86
N GLN A 43 4.71 7.21 -28.30
CA GLN A 43 5.59 6.65 -27.28
C GLN A 43 5.51 7.48 -26.01
N LEU A 44 5.40 6.80 -24.88
CA LEU A 44 5.54 7.37 -23.54
C LEU A 44 6.93 7.02 -23.00
N VAL A 45 7.60 7.97 -22.37
CA VAL A 45 8.84 7.76 -21.63
C VAL A 45 8.56 7.97 -20.14
N ALA A 46 8.79 6.94 -19.31
CA ALA A 46 8.64 7.07 -17.87
C ALA A 46 9.95 6.71 -17.15
N SER A 47 10.18 7.31 -15.98
CA SER A 47 11.32 6.94 -15.13
C SER A 47 10.97 5.83 -14.15
N ILE A 48 11.96 5.00 -13.87
CA ILE A 48 11.98 4.04 -12.76
C ILE A 48 13.31 4.20 -12.01
N ARG A 49 13.33 3.93 -10.70
CA ARG A 49 14.55 4.11 -9.89
C ARG A 49 15.50 2.93 -9.92
N ALA A 50 14.99 1.74 -10.16
CA ALA A 50 15.76 0.52 -10.23
C ALA A 50 15.13 -0.47 -11.22
N VAL A 51 15.94 -1.33 -11.78
CA VAL A 51 15.46 -2.48 -12.58
C VAL A 51 14.91 -3.58 -11.66
N PRO A 52 13.98 -4.43 -12.15
CA PRO A 52 13.49 -5.56 -11.38
C PRO A 52 14.60 -6.64 -11.26
N ARG A 53 14.63 -7.34 -10.14
CA ARG A 53 15.49 -8.51 -9.97
C ARG A 53 15.00 -9.72 -10.77
N SER A 54 13.70 -9.81 -10.98
CA SER A 54 13.03 -10.85 -11.73
C SER A 54 11.78 -10.30 -12.42
N PHE A 55 11.44 -10.85 -13.59
CA PHE A 55 10.16 -10.63 -14.26
C PHE A 55 9.08 -11.60 -13.76
N ASN A 56 9.44 -12.57 -12.93
CA ASN A 56 8.50 -13.44 -12.22
C ASN A 56 7.99 -12.74 -10.96
N ARG A 57 6.78 -12.18 -11.04
CA ARG A 57 6.16 -11.42 -9.94
C ARG A 57 5.93 -12.25 -8.69
N LEU A 58 5.83 -13.59 -8.79
CA LEU A 58 5.64 -14.43 -7.61
C LEU A 58 6.86 -14.45 -6.67
N VAL A 59 8.05 -14.11 -7.16
CA VAL A 59 9.30 -14.13 -6.37
C VAL A 59 9.94 -12.75 -6.19
N ALA A 60 9.29 -11.68 -6.70
CA ALA A 60 9.81 -10.32 -6.67
C ALA A 60 8.84 -9.36 -5.97
N ARG A 61 9.30 -8.65 -4.92
CA ARG A 61 8.47 -7.73 -4.10
C ARG A 61 8.64 -6.26 -4.46
N GLU A 62 9.68 -5.90 -5.19
CA GLU A 62 10.03 -4.52 -5.47
C GLU A 62 8.98 -3.80 -6.33
N GLN A 63 8.86 -2.49 -6.12
CA GLN A 63 7.87 -1.62 -6.79
C GLN A 63 7.96 -1.69 -8.32
N THR A 64 9.17 -1.83 -8.88
CA THR A 64 9.35 -1.96 -10.34
C THR A 64 8.80 -3.30 -10.86
N ALA A 65 8.94 -4.40 -10.12
CA ALA A 65 8.34 -5.68 -10.49
C ALA A 65 6.80 -5.61 -10.46
N GLU A 66 6.23 -4.92 -9.48
CA GLU A 66 4.78 -4.65 -9.43
C GLU A 66 4.34 -3.83 -10.63
N LEU A 67 5.01 -2.71 -10.94
CA LEU A 67 4.70 -1.89 -12.10
C LEU A 67 4.75 -2.70 -13.41
N LEU A 68 5.81 -3.47 -13.63
CA LEU A 68 5.94 -4.30 -14.82
C LEU A 68 4.83 -5.34 -14.91
N SER A 69 4.42 -5.92 -13.78
CA SER A 69 3.33 -6.89 -13.76
C SER A 69 1.98 -6.25 -14.15
N LEU A 70 1.75 -4.98 -13.79
CA LEU A 70 0.56 -4.24 -14.24
C LEU A 70 0.57 -3.97 -15.75
N LEU A 71 1.75 -3.75 -16.31
CA LEU A 71 1.91 -3.47 -17.73
C LEU A 71 1.87 -4.73 -18.61
N THR A 72 2.39 -5.87 -18.12
CA THR A 72 2.62 -7.06 -18.95
C THR A 72 1.75 -8.26 -18.61
N GLN A 73 1.22 -8.33 -17.40
CA GLN A 73 0.47 -9.49 -16.90
C GLN A 73 -1.00 -9.16 -16.63
N GLY A 74 -1.83 -10.20 -16.46
CA GLY A 74 -3.22 -10.06 -16.03
C GLY A 74 -3.45 -10.65 -14.65
N ARG A 75 -4.53 -10.20 -14.01
CA ARG A 75 -5.04 -10.68 -12.72
C ARG A 75 -6.49 -11.12 -12.88
N LEU A 76 -7.02 -11.92 -11.96
CA LEU A 76 -8.46 -12.24 -11.98
C LEU A 76 -9.30 -10.98 -11.75
N VAL A 77 -8.94 -10.21 -10.77
CA VAL A 77 -9.56 -8.93 -10.37
C VAL A 77 -8.48 -7.88 -10.20
N ARG A 78 -8.85 -6.62 -10.21
CA ARG A 78 -7.95 -5.50 -10.00
C ARG A 78 -8.57 -4.49 -9.05
N ILE A 79 -7.76 -3.88 -8.19
CA ILE A 79 -8.18 -2.70 -7.43
C ILE A 79 -8.06 -1.48 -8.32
N ASN A 80 -9.16 -0.75 -8.49
CA ASN A 80 -9.13 0.59 -9.07
C ASN A 80 -8.44 1.54 -8.10
N ARG A 81 -7.25 2.01 -8.45
CA ARG A 81 -6.44 2.82 -7.54
C ARG A 81 -7.01 4.23 -7.28
N ALA A 82 -7.94 4.69 -8.10
CA ALA A 82 -8.61 5.98 -7.88
C ALA A 82 -9.80 5.87 -6.91
N THR A 83 -10.57 4.78 -6.98
CA THR A 83 -11.78 4.57 -6.16
C THR A 83 -11.55 3.60 -5.00
N PHE A 84 -10.49 2.79 -5.03
CA PHE A 84 -10.17 1.68 -4.14
C PHE A 84 -11.15 0.50 -4.22
N GLU A 85 -12.03 0.50 -5.19
CA GLU A 85 -13.00 -0.57 -5.43
C GLU A 85 -12.37 -1.73 -6.21
N LEU A 86 -12.91 -2.93 -6.00
CA LEU A 86 -12.49 -4.12 -6.73
C LEU A 86 -13.20 -4.16 -8.09
N GLU A 87 -12.41 -4.27 -9.16
CA GLU A 87 -12.89 -4.35 -10.55
C GLU A 87 -12.71 -5.76 -11.12
N PRO A 88 -13.66 -6.27 -11.93
CA PRO A 88 -13.44 -7.46 -12.73
C PRO A 88 -12.34 -7.21 -13.78
N TRP A 89 -11.44 -8.21 -13.98
CA TRP A 89 -10.34 -8.09 -14.95
C TRP A 89 -10.31 -9.31 -15.89
N LEU A 90 -9.46 -10.33 -15.66
CA LEU A 90 -9.57 -11.61 -16.37
C LEU A 90 -10.81 -12.41 -15.93
N ALA A 91 -11.27 -12.22 -14.69
CA ALA A 91 -12.62 -12.59 -14.29
C ALA A 91 -13.62 -11.56 -14.86
N GLU A 92 -14.72 -12.03 -15.41
CA GLU A 92 -15.82 -11.18 -15.85
C GLU A 92 -16.80 -10.87 -14.71
N LYS A 93 -17.07 -11.86 -13.87
CA LYS A 93 -17.93 -11.79 -12.69
C LYS A 93 -17.60 -12.88 -11.69
N TRP A 94 -18.15 -12.78 -10.51
CA TRP A 94 -18.05 -13.82 -9.49
C TRP A 94 -19.28 -13.88 -8.60
N GLU A 95 -19.46 -15.02 -7.93
CA GLU A 95 -20.50 -15.27 -6.96
C GLU A 95 -19.86 -15.75 -5.66
N VAL A 96 -20.44 -15.36 -4.52
CA VAL A 96 -19.95 -15.73 -3.19
C VAL A 96 -21.01 -16.58 -2.49
N SER A 97 -20.61 -17.72 -1.92
CA SER A 97 -21.50 -18.55 -1.12
C SER A 97 -21.97 -17.80 0.14
N PRO A 98 -23.17 -18.12 0.67
CA PRO A 98 -23.71 -17.44 1.86
C PRO A 98 -22.81 -17.51 3.11
N ASP A 99 -21.98 -18.55 3.22
CA ASP A 99 -21.01 -18.71 4.30
C ASP A 99 -19.66 -18.00 4.04
N GLY A 100 -19.51 -17.31 2.88
CA GLY A 100 -18.31 -16.56 2.50
C GLY A 100 -17.05 -17.38 2.27
N ARG A 101 -17.17 -18.70 2.11
CA ARG A 101 -16.02 -19.59 1.97
C ARG A 101 -15.76 -20.05 0.54
N THR A 102 -16.72 -19.85 -0.36
CA THR A 102 -16.61 -20.30 -1.75
C THR A 102 -16.88 -19.14 -2.69
N TYR A 103 -15.97 -18.94 -3.62
CA TYR A 103 -16.09 -17.94 -4.69
C TYR A 103 -16.10 -18.67 -6.03
N THR A 104 -17.20 -18.57 -6.77
CA THR A 104 -17.29 -19.06 -8.15
C THR A 104 -16.93 -17.91 -9.08
N VAL A 105 -15.80 -18.00 -9.73
CA VAL A 105 -15.22 -16.95 -10.59
C VAL A 105 -15.39 -17.38 -12.04
N HIS A 106 -16.07 -16.55 -12.83
CA HIS A 106 -16.26 -16.75 -14.27
C HIS A 106 -15.20 -15.98 -15.03
N LEU A 107 -14.39 -16.69 -15.79
CA LEU A 107 -13.30 -16.13 -16.57
C LEU A 107 -13.84 -15.55 -17.88
N ARG A 108 -13.23 -14.47 -18.33
CA ARG A 108 -13.58 -13.79 -19.58
C ARG A 108 -13.26 -14.68 -20.78
N PRO A 109 -14.24 -15.02 -21.64
CA PRO A 109 -14.00 -15.86 -22.81
C PRO A 109 -13.19 -15.10 -23.88
N GLY A 110 -12.43 -15.83 -24.70
CA GLY A 110 -11.71 -15.32 -25.84
C GLY A 110 -10.43 -14.53 -25.50
N VAL A 111 -10.02 -14.49 -24.25
CA VAL A 111 -8.71 -13.95 -23.86
C VAL A 111 -7.62 -14.93 -24.30
N THR A 112 -6.56 -14.40 -24.91
CA THR A 112 -5.38 -15.18 -25.29
C THR A 112 -4.11 -14.60 -24.66
N TRP A 113 -3.15 -15.46 -24.44
CA TRP A 113 -1.77 -15.05 -24.16
C TRP A 113 -1.17 -14.33 -25.37
N SER A 114 -0.09 -13.60 -25.16
CA SER A 114 0.57 -12.83 -26.22
C SER A 114 1.13 -13.68 -27.36
N ASP A 115 1.42 -14.96 -27.10
CA ASP A 115 1.84 -15.93 -28.13
C ASP A 115 0.68 -16.61 -28.85
N GLY A 116 -0.57 -16.35 -28.44
CA GLY A 116 -1.79 -16.80 -29.08
C GLY A 116 -2.46 -18.00 -28.43
N GLU A 117 -1.84 -18.64 -27.44
CA GLU A 117 -2.46 -19.72 -26.65
C GLU A 117 -3.66 -19.17 -25.85
N PRO A 118 -4.77 -19.93 -25.71
CA PRO A 118 -5.93 -19.49 -24.95
C PRO A 118 -5.61 -19.37 -23.46
N PHE A 119 -6.14 -18.33 -22.82
CA PHE A 119 -6.18 -18.22 -21.36
C PHE A 119 -7.36 -19.02 -20.83
N THR A 120 -7.11 -19.92 -19.87
CA THR A 120 -8.12 -20.79 -19.29
C THR A 120 -7.99 -20.92 -17.77
N SER A 121 -8.96 -21.60 -17.14
CA SER A 121 -8.92 -21.96 -15.73
C SER A 121 -7.70 -22.81 -15.33
N ALA A 122 -7.11 -23.54 -16.29
CA ALA A 122 -5.89 -24.31 -16.06
C ALA A 122 -4.68 -23.41 -15.69
N ASP A 123 -4.62 -22.17 -16.22
CA ASP A 123 -3.57 -21.22 -15.87
C ASP A 123 -3.74 -20.69 -14.44
N VAL A 124 -4.99 -20.50 -13.99
CA VAL A 124 -5.30 -20.08 -12.63
C VAL A 124 -4.90 -21.17 -11.62
N LEU A 125 -5.27 -22.43 -11.90
CA LEU A 125 -4.90 -23.57 -11.05
C LEU A 125 -3.38 -23.74 -10.99
N PHE A 126 -2.72 -23.67 -12.13
CA PHE A 126 -1.25 -23.70 -12.23
C PHE A 126 -0.60 -22.59 -11.39
N THR A 127 -1.11 -21.37 -11.49
CA THR A 127 -0.57 -20.23 -10.74
C THR A 127 -0.68 -20.47 -9.24
N LEU A 128 -1.83 -20.92 -8.75
CA LEU A 128 -2.00 -21.26 -7.32
C LEU A 128 -1.10 -22.42 -6.90
N GLN A 129 -0.90 -23.42 -7.74
CA GLN A 129 0.06 -24.48 -7.48
C GLN A 129 1.48 -23.93 -7.33
N ALA A 130 1.89 -23.02 -8.20
CA ALA A 130 3.20 -22.36 -8.13
C ALA A 130 3.35 -21.49 -6.87
N VAL A 131 2.30 -20.77 -6.45
CA VAL A 131 2.30 -19.98 -5.21
C VAL A 131 2.57 -20.84 -3.97
N PHE A 132 1.95 -22.01 -3.90
CA PHE A 132 2.03 -22.88 -2.72
C PHE A 132 3.12 -23.96 -2.82
N ASP A 133 3.88 -24.01 -3.89
CA ASP A 133 5.08 -24.85 -3.97
C ASP A 133 6.18 -24.25 -3.07
N PRO A 134 6.68 -25.00 -2.05
CA PRO A 134 7.71 -24.48 -1.15
C PRO A 134 8.99 -24.03 -1.84
N LYS A 135 9.33 -24.59 -3.01
CA LYS A 135 10.52 -24.24 -3.78
C LYS A 135 10.38 -22.90 -4.53
N THR A 136 9.16 -22.41 -4.68
CA THR A 136 8.90 -21.10 -5.30
C THR A 136 9.24 -19.96 -4.36
N GLU A 137 9.07 -20.13 -3.04
CA GLU A 137 9.22 -19.07 -2.04
C GLU A 137 8.40 -17.83 -2.41
N SER A 138 7.13 -18.07 -2.79
CA SER A 138 6.28 -17.02 -3.34
C SER A 138 6.01 -15.92 -2.32
N VAL A 139 6.14 -14.68 -2.78
CA VAL A 139 5.92 -13.47 -1.97
C VAL A 139 4.45 -13.22 -1.61
N VAL A 140 3.50 -13.96 -2.21
CA VAL A 140 2.06 -13.83 -1.98
C VAL A 140 1.46 -15.04 -1.23
N THR A 141 2.27 -16.00 -0.81
CA THR A 141 1.80 -17.21 -0.11
C THR A 141 1.01 -16.88 1.15
N GLU A 142 1.53 -15.99 2.00
CA GLU A 142 0.86 -15.59 3.25
C GLU A 142 -0.48 -14.90 2.98
N GLN A 143 -0.53 -14.01 1.99
CA GLN A 143 -1.74 -13.29 1.61
C GLN A 143 -2.85 -14.21 1.10
N LEU A 144 -2.50 -15.33 0.44
CA LEU A 144 -3.44 -16.34 -0.05
C LEU A 144 -3.62 -17.51 0.93
N THR A 145 -3.21 -17.34 2.18
CA THR A 145 -3.42 -18.27 3.29
C THR A 145 -4.46 -17.70 4.24
N VAL A 146 -5.61 -18.35 4.34
CA VAL A 146 -6.75 -17.90 5.15
C VAL A 146 -7.08 -18.97 6.22
N GLY A 147 -7.17 -18.56 7.48
CA GLY A 147 -7.34 -19.49 8.60
C GLY A 147 -6.18 -20.48 8.73
N GLY A 148 -4.96 -20.04 8.42
CA GLY A 148 -3.75 -20.88 8.45
C GLY A 148 -3.68 -21.96 7.36
N LYS A 149 -4.56 -21.90 6.35
CA LYS A 149 -4.60 -22.88 5.25
C LYS A 149 -4.56 -22.17 3.89
N PRO A 150 -3.86 -22.75 2.90
CA PRO A 150 -3.88 -22.29 1.52
C PRO A 150 -5.30 -22.21 0.96
N ILE A 151 -5.60 -21.17 0.18
CA ILE A 151 -6.78 -21.13 -0.68
C ILE A 151 -6.65 -22.25 -1.71
N THR A 152 -7.70 -23.04 -1.88
CA THR A 152 -7.74 -24.11 -2.88
C THR A 152 -8.63 -23.74 -4.05
N ALA A 153 -8.36 -24.33 -5.23
CA ALA A 153 -9.13 -24.06 -6.44
C ALA A 153 -9.50 -25.35 -7.18
N LYS A 154 -10.66 -25.33 -7.84
CA LYS A 154 -11.11 -26.35 -8.79
C LYS A 154 -11.60 -25.66 -10.05
N ALA A 155 -11.45 -26.31 -11.19
CA ALA A 155 -11.94 -25.86 -12.49
C ALA A 155 -12.95 -26.87 -13.02
N PRO A 156 -14.28 -26.58 -12.95
CA PRO A 156 -15.30 -27.44 -13.56
C PRO A 156 -15.23 -27.42 -15.09
N ASP A 157 -14.80 -26.32 -15.67
CA ASP A 157 -14.63 -26.09 -17.11
C ASP A 157 -13.52 -25.06 -17.37
N ASP A 158 -13.24 -24.76 -18.65
CA ASP A 158 -12.15 -23.86 -19.07
C ASP A 158 -12.36 -22.39 -18.65
N HIS A 159 -13.58 -22.00 -18.29
CA HIS A 159 -13.94 -20.62 -17.97
C HIS A 159 -14.53 -20.43 -16.58
N THR A 160 -14.48 -21.46 -15.73
CA THR A 160 -14.98 -21.37 -14.36
C THR A 160 -13.92 -21.86 -13.37
N VAL A 161 -13.66 -21.05 -12.35
CA VAL A 161 -12.80 -21.40 -11.22
C VAL A 161 -13.59 -21.28 -9.93
N VAL A 162 -13.59 -22.34 -9.13
CA VAL A 162 -14.20 -22.38 -7.80
C VAL A 162 -13.08 -22.30 -6.77
N LEU A 163 -12.94 -21.15 -6.11
CA LEU A 163 -11.98 -20.90 -5.03
C LEU A 163 -12.64 -21.29 -3.70
N SER A 164 -11.92 -22.01 -2.85
CA SER A 164 -12.39 -22.42 -1.52
C SER A 164 -11.43 -21.96 -0.44
N TYR A 165 -11.98 -21.31 0.57
CA TYR A 165 -11.30 -20.75 1.72
C TYR A 165 -11.59 -21.60 2.95
N ALA A 166 -10.60 -21.80 3.83
CA ALA A 166 -10.77 -22.58 5.06
C ALA A 166 -11.76 -21.92 6.03
N GLU A 167 -11.79 -20.58 6.01
CA GLU A 167 -12.67 -19.73 6.83
C GLU A 167 -13.30 -18.65 5.97
N PRO A 168 -14.39 -17.99 6.42
CA PRO A 168 -14.91 -16.80 5.75
C PRO A 168 -13.81 -15.75 5.62
N SER A 169 -13.74 -15.07 4.49
CA SER A 169 -12.72 -14.06 4.23
C SER A 169 -13.36 -12.70 3.94
N GLY A 170 -13.17 -11.75 4.84
CA GLY A 170 -13.64 -10.38 4.67
C GLY A 170 -13.06 -9.67 3.45
N PRO A 171 -11.73 -9.73 3.19
CA PRO A 171 -11.15 -9.20 1.95
C PRO A 171 -11.59 -9.98 0.71
N GLY A 172 -11.92 -11.26 0.84
CA GLY A 172 -12.42 -12.07 -0.26
C GLY A 172 -11.49 -12.08 -1.48
N LEU A 173 -12.04 -11.79 -2.67
CA LEU A 173 -11.26 -11.73 -3.91
C LEU A 173 -10.27 -10.56 -3.98
N ARG A 174 -10.35 -9.57 -3.09
CA ARG A 174 -9.37 -8.48 -3.03
C ARG A 174 -7.93 -9.01 -2.87
N LEU A 175 -7.75 -10.15 -2.20
CA LEU A 175 -6.46 -10.82 -2.07
C LEU A 175 -5.82 -11.17 -3.42
N PHE A 176 -6.62 -11.34 -4.47
CA PHE A 176 -6.16 -11.68 -5.81
C PHE A 176 -5.68 -10.49 -6.64
N ASP A 177 -5.77 -9.24 -6.15
CA ASP A 177 -5.14 -8.09 -6.81
C ASP A 177 -3.62 -8.22 -6.84
N ALA A 178 -3.01 -8.84 -5.83
CA ALA A 178 -1.58 -9.09 -5.80
C ALA A 178 -1.14 -10.27 -6.68
N LEU A 179 -2.06 -11.14 -7.09
CA LEU A 179 -1.77 -12.36 -7.84
C LEU A 179 -1.86 -12.15 -9.35
N VAL A 180 -0.73 -12.11 -10.03
CA VAL A 180 -0.68 -12.23 -11.49
C VAL A 180 -0.93 -13.67 -11.90
N ILE A 181 -1.72 -13.88 -12.96
CA ILE A 181 -1.92 -15.21 -13.54
C ILE A 181 -0.79 -15.50 -14.53
N LEU A 182 -0.23 -16.70 -14.45
CA LEU A 182 0.93 -17.12 -15.22
C LEU A 182 0.58 -18.19 -16.25
N PRO A 183 1.27 -18.21 -17.41
CA PRO A 183 0.99 -19.14 -18.51
C PRO A 183 1.50 -20.55 -18.18
N LYS A 184 0.57 -21.47 -17.93
CA LYS A 184 0.88 -22.88 -17.65
C LYS A 184 1.76 -23.49 -18.74
N HIS A 185 1.41 -23.30 -20.02
CA HIS A 185 2.09 -23.89 -21.15
C HIS A 185 3.57 -23.46 -21.28
N ARG A 186 3.97 -22.33 -20.67
CA ARG A 186 5.36 -21.83 -20.66
C ARG A 186 6.14 -22.23 -19.43
N LEU A 187 5.48 -22.38 -18.28
CA LEU A 187 6.16 -22.43 -16.98
C LEU A 187 5.95 -23.76 -16.23
N GLU A 188 5.08 -24.65 -16.73
CA GLU A 188 4.80 -25.93 -16.05
C GLU A 188 6.05 -26.82 -15.93
N GLY A 189 6.93 -26.79 -16.93
CA GLY A 189 8.20 -27.53 -16.91
C GLY A 189 9.08 -27.11 -15.74
N GLN A 190 9.31 -25.80 -15.58
CA GLN A 190 10.15 -25.27 -14.50
C GLN A 190 9.54 -25.56 -13.11
N LEU A 191 8.21 -25.56 -12.99
CA LEU A 191 7.58 -25.93 -11.72
C LEU A 191 7.80 -27.42 -11.38
N LYS A 192 7.65 -28.32 -12.36
CA LYS A 192 7.91 -29.75 -12.21
C LYS A 192 9.37 -30.05 -11.84
N ASP A 193 10.29 -29.33 -12.47
CA ASP A 193 11.75 -29.46 -12.24
C ASP A 193 12.22 -28.75 -10.95
N GLY A 194 11.35 -28.00 -10.27
CA GLY A 194 11.68 -27.25 -9.07
C GLY A 194 12.59 -26.04 -9.32
N THR A 195 12.61 -25.50 -10.54
CA THR A 195 13.42 -24.33 -10.96
C THR A 195 12.56 -23.08 -11.17
N PHE A 196 11.28 -23.12 -10.85
CA PHE A 196 10.32 -22.05 -11.10
C PHE A 196 10.71 -20.70 -10.47
N ALA A 197 11.35 -20.70 -9.31
CA ALA A 197 11.84 -19.47 -8.68
C ALA A 197 12.84 -18.70 -9.55
N ASN A 198 13.55 -19.39 -10.45
CA ASN A 198 14.50 -18.82 -11.39
C ASN A 198 13.88 -18.56 -12.78
N ALA A 199 12.63 -18.91 -13.00
CA ALA A 199 11.94 -18.60 -14.25
C ALA A 199 11.78 -17.09 -14.43
N TRP A 200 11.89 -16.63 -15.66
CA TRP A 200 11.77 -15.22 -16.03
C TRP A 200 12.69 -14.28 -15.21
N ASN A 201 13.92 -14.71 -15.00
CA ASN A 201 14.95 -13.88 -14.39
C ASN A 201 15.44 -12.80 -15.38
N SER A 202 16.36 -11.94 -14.93
CA SER A 202 16.90 -10.83 -15.73
C SER A 202 17.70 -11.24 -16.97
N ALA A 203 18.07 -12.52 -17.12
CA ALA A 203 18.73 -13.06 -18.30
C ALA A 203 17.76 -13.72 -19.30
N THR A 204 16.48 -13.85 -18.94
CA THR A 204 15.47 -14.44 -19.83
C THR A 204 15.25 -13.53 -21.03
N PRO A 205 15.31 -14.06 -22.28
CA PRO A 205 14.99 -13.26 -23.46
C PRO A 205 13.58 -12.65 -23.37
N PRO A 206 13.40 -11.36 -23.66
CA PRO A 206 12.10 -10.70 -23.60
C PRO A 206 10.98 -11.44 -24.35
N ALA A 207 11.30 -12.08 -25.48
CA ALA A 207 10.34 -12.84 -26.30
C ALA A 207 9.77 -14.08 -25.60
N ASP A 208 10.44 -14.60 -24.57
CA ASP A 208 10.01 -15.78 -23.81
C ASP A 208 9.07 -15.40 -22.66
N ILE A 209 8.93 -14.09 -22.36
CA ILE A 209 8.05 -13.56 -21.33
C ILE A 209 6.70 -13.24 -21.97
N VAL A 210 5.74 -14.14 -21.83
CA VAL A 210 4.40 -13.97 -22.37
C VAL A 210 3.43 -13.46 -21.30
N GLY A 211 2.43 -12.68 -21.71
CA GLY A 211 1.48 -12.09 -20.78
C GLY A 211 0.13 -11.80 -21.43
N THR A 212 -0.85 -11.43 -20.60
CA THR A 212 -2.18 -10.98 -21.03
C THR A 212 -2.37 -9.48 -20.82
N GLY A 213 -1.31 -8.78 -20.41
CA GLY A 213 -1.31 -7.33 -20.16
C GLY A 213 -1.32 -6.48 -21.45
N PRO A 214 -1.49 -5.14 -21.30
CA PRO A 214 -1.57 -4.22 -22.43
C PRO A 214 -0.27 -4.06 -23.22
N PHE A 215 0.88 -4.35 -22.62
CA PHE A 215 2.18 -4.22 -23.24
C PHE A 215 3.00 -5.49 -23.07
N LEU A 216 4.02 -5.66 -23.94
CA LEU A 216 4.94 -6.78 -23.95
C LEU A 216 6.37 -6.27 -23.80
N LEU A 217 7.18 -6.93 -23.00
CA LEU A 217 8.59 -6.60 -22.91
C LEU A 217 9.28 -6.88 -24.25
N ARG A 218 9.85 -5.86 -24.86
CA ARG A 218 10.56 -5.93 -26.13
C ARG A 218 12.07 -5.94 -25.96
N GLU A 219 12.57 -5.11 -25.04
CA GLU A 219 13.99 -4.93 -24.79
C GLU A 219 14.24 -4.72 -23.29
N TYR A 220 15.30 -5.27 -22.80
CA TYR A 220 15.83 -5.00 -21.47
C TYR A 220 17.32 -4.72 -21.56
N VAL A 221 17.74 -3.52 -21.19
CA VAL A 221 19.13 -3.11 -21.04
C VAL A 221 19.41 -2.88 -19.56
N PRO A 222 20.14 -3.79 -18.89
CA PRO A 222 20.41 -3.71 -17.46
C PRO A 222 20.95 -2.35 -17.02
N GLY A 223 20.35 -1.76 -15.97
CA GLY A 223 20.76 -0.47 -15.43
C GLY A 223 20.43 0.76 -16.29
N GLN A 224 19.82 0.59 -17.46
CA GLN A 224 19.53 1.69 -18.39
C GLN A 224 18.05 1.84 -18.68
N ARG A 225 17.40 0.84 -19.27
CA ARG A 225 16.00 0.94 -19.72
C ARG A 225 15.33 -0.40 -19.94
N LEU A 226 14.01 -0.36 -19.94
CA LEU A 226 13.12 -1.39 -20.50
C LEU A 226 12.26 -0.75 -21.59
N VAL A 227 12.03 -1.48 -22.68
CA VAL A 227 11.13 -1.07 -23.75
C VAL A 227 9.98 -2.05 -23.82
N LEU A 228 8.76 -1.52 -23.77
CA LEU A 228 7.54 -2.32 -23.86
C LEU A 228 6.76 -1.86 -25.08
N ASP A 229 6.43 -2.80 -25.95
CA ASP A 229 5.59 -2.56 -27.13
C ASP A 229 4.13 -2.94 -26.86
N ARG A 230 3.19 -2.32 -27.55
CA ARG A 230 1.76 -2.66 -27.50
C ARG A 230 1.55 -4.15 -27.70
N ASN A 231 0.72 -4.77 -26.84
CA ASN A 231 0.23 -6.13 -27.07
C ASN A 231 -0.91 -6.11 -28.11
N PRO A 232 -0.72 -6.65 -29.33
CA PRO A 232 -1.77 -6.65 -30.34
C PRO A 232 -2.94 -7.58 -30.01
N ARG A 233 -2.78 -8.46 -29.03
CA ARG A 233 -3.79 -9.41 -28.56
C ARG A 233 -4.46 -8.97 -27.24
N TYR A 234 -4.23 -7.72 -26.82
CA TYR A 234 -4.86 -7.23 -25.59
C TYR A 234 -6.39 -7.19 -25.73
N TRP A 235 -7.04 -7.79 -24.77
CA TRP A 235 -8.47 -8.10 -24.82
C TRP A 235 -9.40 -6.90 -24.58
N ARG A 236 -8.91 -5.82 -23.90
CA ARG A 236 -9.74 -4.67 -23.55
C ARG A 236 -9.97 -3.73 -24.72
N LYS A 237 -11.16 -3.11 -24.68
CA LYS A 237 -11.57 -2.03 -25.58
C LYS A 237 -12.04 -0.84 -24.76
N ALA A 238 -11.90 0.36 -25.30
CA ALA A 238 -12.52 1.56 -24.75
C ALA A 238 -14.04 1.51 -24.89
N ALA A 239 -14.75 2.44 -24.24
CA ALA A 239 -16.22 2.50 -24.28
C ALA A 239 -16.80 2.68 -25.71
N ASP A 240 -16.04 3.32 -26.60
CA ASP A 240 -16.40 3.50 -28.03
C ASP A 240 -16.04 2.27 -28.89
N GLY A 241 -15.53 1.19 -28.29
CA GLY A 241 -15.12 -0.02 -28.99
C GLY A 241 -13.70 0.00 -29.55
N THR A 242 -12.95 1.10 -29.40
CA THR A 242 -11.54 1.21 -29.83
C THR A 242 -10.67 0.21 -29.08
N PRO A 243 -9.86 -0.62 -29.78
CA PRO A 243 -8.93 -1.53 -29.11
C PRO A 243 -7.88 -0.77 -28.30
N LEU A 244 -7.68 -1.18 -27.04
CA LEU A 244 -6.63 -0.67 -26.17
C LEU A 244 -5.33 -1.53 -26.31
N PRO A 245 -4.17 -1.04 -25.86
CA PRO A 245 -3.89 0.32 -25.40
C PRO A 245 -3.80 1.33 -26.54
N TYR A 246 -3.91 2.63 -26.22
CA TYR A 246 -3.73 3.69 -27.23
C TYR A 246 -2.27 3.84 -27.66
N LEU A 247 -1.33 3.80 -26.71
CA LEU A 247 0.11 3.94 -26.98
C LEU A 247 0.67 2.76 -27.81
N ASP A 248 1.65 3.03 -28.65
CA ASP A 248 2.43 2.00 -29.34
C ASP A 248 3.52 1.43 -28.43
N ARG A 249 4.11 2.28 -27.56
CA ARG A 249 5.31 1.94 -26.78
C ARG A 249 5.38 2.69 -25.47
N ILE A 250 5.93 2.02 -24.47
CA ILE A 250 6.39 2.63 -23.22
C ILE A 250 7.88 2.34 -23.08
N VAL A 251 8.68 3.39 -22.79
CA VAL A 251 10.09 3.26 -22.44
C VAL A 251 10.24 3.61 -20.96
N LEU A 252 10.70 2.66 -20.16
CA LEU A 252 11.04 2.88 -18.75
C LEU A 252 12.54 3.13 -18.64
N GLN A 253 12.93 4.38 -18.35
CA GLN A 253 14.33 4.77 -18.16
C GLN A 253 14.73 4.63 -16.69
N VAL A 254 15.91 4.09 -16.43
CA VAL A 254 16.46 4.02 -15.07
C VAL A 254 17.05 5.36 -14.69
N VAL A 255 16.43 6.01 -13.70
CA VAL A 255 16.87 7.28 -13.12
C VAL A 255 16.89 7.11 -11.59
N PRO A 256 18.01 6.68 -11.00
CA PRO A 256 18.07 6.34 -9.57
C PRO A 256 17.88 7.53 -8.63
N ASP A 257 18.29 8.71 -9.09
CA ASP A 257 18.26 9.96 -8.32
C ASP A 257 16.99 10.77 -8.58
N GLN A 258 16.33 11.21 -7.52
CA GLN A 258 15.04 11.93 -7.62
C GLN A 258 15.20 13.36 -8.12
N ASP A 259 16.34 14.01 -7.86
CA ASP A 259 16.60 15.36 -8.39
C ASP A 259 16.78 15.30 -9.91
N ALA A 260 17.51 14.29 -10.41
CA ALA A 260 17.63 14.02 -11.83
C ALA A 260 16.28 13.65 -12.48
N GLU A 261 15.41 12.94 -11.75
CA GLU A 261 14.06 12.58 -12.20
C GLU A 261 13.21 13.84 -12.47
N LEU A 262 13.17 14.77 -11.50
CA LEU A 262 12.44 16.03 -11.65
C LEU A 262 13.00 16.89 -12.79
N LEU A 263 14.33 17.00 -12.92
CA LEU A 263 14.96 17.76 -14.01
C LEU A 263 14.58 17.20 -15.38
N ARG A 264 14.60 15.88 -15.56
CA ARG A 264 14.21 15.22 -16.82
C ARG A 264 12.72 15.37 -17.12
N LEU A 265 11.87 15.39 -16.09
CA LEU A 265 10.44 15.67 -16.24
C LEU A 265 10.23 17.12 -16.72
N GLN A 266 10.93 18.09 -16.14
CA GLN A 266 10.84 19.51 -16.52
C GLN A 266 11.43 19.81 -17.91
N SER A 267 12.47 19.07 -18.34
CA SER A 267 13.06 19.17 -19.69
C SER A 267 12.20 18.50 -20.77
N GLY A 268 11.29 17.60 -20.41
CA GLY A 268 10.51 16.80 -21.33
C GLY A 268 11.22 15.53 -21.81
N ASP A 269 12.39 15.17 -21.25
CA ASP A 269 13.07 13.91 -21.55
C ASP A 269 12.33 12.69 -20.99
N VAL A 270 11.51 12.91 -19.94
CA VAL A 270 10.63 11.95 -19.30
C VAL A 270 9.23 12.55 -19.23
N ASP A 271 8.21 11.76 -19.55
CA ASP A 271 6.81 12.16 -19.49
C ASP A 271 6.15 11.93 -18.15
N MET A 272 6.56 10.87 -17.47
CA MET A 272 5.97 10.43 -16.19
C MET A 272 7.04 9.87 -15.28
N THR A 273 6.84 10.01 -13.97
CA THR A 273 7.70 9.41 -12.94
C THR A 273 7.00 8.22 -12.28
N GLN A 274 7.78 7.31 -11.73
CA GLN A 274 7.25 6.21 -10.89
C GLN A 274 6.83 6.70 -9.50
N SER A 275 7.27 7.88 -9.09
CA SER A 275 7.18 8.38 -7.73
C SER A 275 6.36 9.66 -7.64
N GLU A 276 5.79 9.88 -6.47
CA GLU A 276 5.23 11.16 -6.05
C GLU A 276 6.31 12.26 -5.93
N LEU A 277 5.91 13.53 -6.03
CA LEU A 277 6.76 14.68 -5.75
C LEU A 277 7.11 14.74 -4.25
N ARG A 278 8.35 15.10 -3.94
CA ARG A 278 8.72 15.49 -2.57
C ARG A 278 8.15 16.87 -2.24
N PRO A 279 7.92 17.19 -0.96
CA PRO A 279 7.50 18.54 -0.54
C PRO A 279 8.40 19.63 -1.09
N ASP A 280 9.72 19.42 -1.08
CA ASP A 280 10.73 20.34 -1.57
C ASP A 280 10.65 20.60 -3.09
N ASP A 281 10.10 19.66 -3.86
CA ASP A 281 9.98 19.72 -5.33
C ASP A 281 8.73 20.46 -5.81
N TYR A 282 7.74 20.64 -4.92
CA TYR A 282 6.41 21.14 -5.29
C TYR A 282 6.45 22.54 -5.93
N VAL A 283 7.24 23.46 -5.37
CA VAL A 283 7.35 24.83 -5.90
C VAL A 283 7.95 24.85 -7.30
N ALA A 284 8.96 24.02 -7.54
CA ALA A 284 9.58 23.90 -8.87
C ALA A 284 8.64 23.27 -9.89
N ALA A 285 7.87 22.27 -9.50
CA ALA A 285 6.87 21.62 -10.35
C ALA A 285 5.74 22.59 -10.71
N ARG A 286 5.22 23.37 -9.75
CA ARG A 286 4.19 24.40 -10.00
C ARG A 286 4.66 25.48 -10.98
N ARG A 287 5.91 25.93 -10.89
CA ARG A 287 6.47 26.88 -11.88
C ARG A 287 6.52 26.30 -13.29
N ALA A 288 6.79 25.00 -13.41
CA ALA A 288 6.78 24.33 -14.70
C ALA A 288 5.34 24.14 -15.24
N GLU A 289 4.35 23.94 -14.35
CA GLU A 289 2.94 23.94 -14.69
C GLU A 289 2.47 25.30 -15.23
N ASP A 290 2.83 26.41 -14.56
CA ASP A 290 2.54 27.78 -15.03
C ASP A 290 3.10 28.05 -16.43
N GLN A 291 4.17 27.35 -16.82
CA GLN A 291 4.77 27.39 -18.15
C GLN A 291 4.10 26.42 -19.16
N GLY A 292 3.09 25.66 -18.73
CA GLY A 292 2.39 24.68 -19.56
C GLY A 292 3.20 23.42 -19.90
N LYS A 293 4.29 23.15 -19.17
CA LYS A 293 5.15 21.98 -19.38
C LYS A 293 4.65 20.76 -18.65
N LEU A 294 4.14 20.94 -17.45
CA LEU A 294 3.66 19.87 -16.57
C LEU A 294 2.19 20.09 -16.21
N ASP A 295 1.53 19.01 -15.86
CA ASP A 295 0.30 19.00 -15.07
C ASP A 295 0.67 18.50 -13.67
N VAL A 296 0.31 19.28 -12.62
CA VAL A 296 0.57 18.94 -11.22
C VAL A 296 -0.74 18.63 -10.52
N VAL A 297 -0.89 17.41 -10.05
CA VAL A 297 -2.12 16.90 -9.45
C VAL A 297 -1.93 16.69 -7.96
N GLU A 298 -2.80 17.28 -7.12
CA GLU A 298 -2.90 16.95 -5.70
C GLU A 298 -3.77 15.71 -5.54
N LEU A 299 -3.20 14.64 -4.97
CA LEU A 299 -3.89 13.36 -4.76
C LEU A 299 -4.61 13.28 -3.41
N GLY A 300 -4.43 14.27 -2.57
CA GLY A 300 -4.91 14.31 -1.19
C GLY A 300 -3.88 13.78 -0.19
N VAL A 301 -4.37 13.34 0.97
CA VAL A 301 -3.51 12.82 2.05
C VAL A 301 -2.99 11.43 1.67
N GLY A 302 -1.71 11.18 1.91
CA GLY A 302 -1.10 9.86 1.72
C GLY A 302 -1.64 8.81 2.70
N PRO A 303 -1.61 7.52 2.32
CA PRO A 303 -2.05 6.44 3.21
C PRO A 303 -1.08 6.19 4.36
N ASP A 304 0.18 6.57 4.21
CA ASP A 304 1.25 6.35 5.19
C ASP A 304 1.60 7.66 5.91
N ALA A 305 1.82 7.57 7.21
CA ALA A 305 2.24 8.68 8.05
C ALA A 305 3.62 8.42 8.65
N ASP A 306 4.35 9.50 8.97
CA ASP A 306 5.58 9.37 9.76
C ASP A 306 5.25 8.93 11.18
N ALA A 307 6.05 8.00 11.68
CA ALA A 307 5.84 7.31 12.93
C ALA A 307 7.07 7.40 13.84
N PHE A 308 6.80 7.51 15.14
CA PHE A 308 7.80 7.45 16.20
C PHE A 308 7.40 6.37 17.19
N TRP A 309 8.32 5.49 17.55
CA TRP A 309 8.05 4.44 18.54
C TRP A 309 9.28 4.06 19.33
N PHE A 310 9.05 3.49 20.50
CA PHE A 310 10.07 2.83 21.32
C PHE A 310 10.06 1.33 21.08
N GLU A 311 11.18 0.69 21.30
CA GLU A 311 11.22 -0.75 21.46
C GLU A 311 10.47 -1.12 22.77
N LEU A 312 9.44 -1.94 22.68
CA LEU A 312 8.63 -2.35 23.83
C LEU A 312 8.93 -3.77 24.32
N LYS A 313 9.90 -4.44 23.70
CA LYS A 313 10.36 -5.76 24.13
C LYS A 313 11.33 -5.65 25.31
N PRO A 314 10.99 -6.18 26.50
CA PRO A 314 11.80 -5.99 27.70
C PRO A 314 13.25 -6.47 27.56
N GLU A 315 13.46 -7.59 26.86
CA GLU A 315 14.78 -8.20 26.69
C GLU A 315 15.73 -7.33 25.85
N ALA A 316 15.20 -6.51 24.96
CA ALA A 316 15.99 -5.60 24.11
C ALA A 316 16.70 -4.52 24.93
N TRP A 317 16.11 -4.10 26.03
CA TRP A 317 16.66 -3.08 26.93
C TRP A 317 17.77 -3.57 27.88
N LYS A 318 18.06 -4.88 27.90
CA LYS A 318 19.18 -5.44 28.67
C LYS A 318 19.18 -5.02 30.15
N LYS A 319 17.98 -4.90 30.73
CA LYS A 319 17.75 -4.43 32.13
C LYS A 319 17.95 -2.91 32.33
N ASP A 320 17.96 -2.11 31.28
CA ASP A 320 17.96 -0.65 31.40
C ASP A 320 16.72 -0.21 32.20
N PRO A 321 16.89 0.52 33.32
CA PRO A 321 15.78 0.91 34.19
C PRO A 321 14.81 1.87 33.50
N ARG A 322 15.23 2.61 32.47
CA ARG A 322 14.36 3.53 31.69
C ARG A 322 13.20 2.80 31.00
N PHE A 323 13.31 1.48 30.76
CA PHE A 323 12.23 0.66 30.23
C PHE A 323 10.97 0.73 31.11
N THR A 324 11.13 0.86 32.43
CA THR A 324 10.01 0.92 33.38
C THR A 324 9.02 2.03 33.12
N PHE A 325 9.46 3.15 32.57
CA PHE A 325 8.57 4.25 32.18
C PHE A 325 8.39 4.35 30.66
N ALA A 326 9.40 4.05 29.84
CA ALA A 326 9.28 4.09 28.38
C ALA A 326 8.21 3.10 27.85
N SER A 327 8.04 1.95 28.49
CA SER A 327 7.02 0.96 28.15
C SER A 327 5.59 1.34 28.56
N ARG A 328 5.41 2.36 29.40
CA ARG A 328 4.08 2.79 29.88
C ARG A 328 3.32 3.58 28.82
N PRO A 329 2.03 3.29 28.59
CA PRO A 329 1.19 4.11 27.72
C PRO A 329 1.19 5.59 28.12
N GLU A 330 1.17 5.91 29.44
CA GLU A 330 1.14 7.29 29.92
C GLU A 330 2.37 8.09 29.49
N PHE A 331 3.55 7.45 29.44
CA PHE A 331 4.76 8.10 28.94
C PHE A 331 4.60 8.50 27.46
N ARG A 332 4.06 7.60 26.65
CA ARG A 332 3.79 7.85 25.23
C ARG A 332 2.64 8.86 25.01
N GLN A 333 1.64 8.85 25.90
CA GLN A 333 0.60 9.90 25.92
C GLN A 333 1.18 11.28 26.22
N ALA A 334 2.12 11.38 27.17
CA ALA A 334 2.82 12.64 27.43
C ALA A 334 3.58 13.15 26.19
N ILE A 335 4.27 12.28 25.47
CA ILE A 335 4.91 12.61 24.19
C ILE A 335 3.85 13.12 23.19
N SER A 336 2.72 12.46 23.09
CA SER A 336 1.67 12.85 22.15
C SER A 336 1.05 14.23 22.49
N TYR A 337 0.91 14.58 23.78
CA TYR A 337 0.52 15.92 24.23
C TYR A 337 1.62 16.98 23.99
N ALA A 338 2.90 16.61 24.11
CA ALA A 338 4.00 17.54 23.94
C ALA A 338 4.19 17.98 22.46
N VAL A 339 3.70 17.20 21.49
CA VAL A 339 3.90 17.48 20.06
C VAL A 339 2.79 18.35 19.48
N ASP A 340 3.15 19.55 19.04
CA ASP A 340 2.32 20.43 18.21
C ASP A 340 2.33 19.91 16.77
N ARG A 341 1.25 19.25 16.36
CA ARG A 341 1.13 18.63 15.04
C ARG A 341 0.98 19.64 13.91
N GLU A 342 0.40 20.80 14.16
CA GLU A 342 0.29 21.87 13.15
C GLU A 342 1.66 22.48 12.88
N ALA A 343 2.41 22.83 13.94
CA ALA A 343 3.78 23.29 13.81
C ALA A 343 4.68 22.20 13.18
N PHE A 344 4.45 20.93 13.49
CA PHE A 344 5.18 19.82 12.88
C PHE A 344 4.90 19.72 11.37
N ALA A 345 3.64 19.87 10.93
CA ALA A 345 3.28 19.88 9.51
C ALA A 345 3.97 21.03 8.77
N GLU A 346 3.98 22.22 9.37
CA GLU A 346 4.61 23.40 8.79
C GLU A 346 6.14 23.26 8.71
N ASN A 347 6.79 22.91 9.83
CA ASN A 347 8.25 22.90 9.92
C ASN A 347 8.91 21.73 9.18
N VAL A 348 8.25 20.57 9.13
CA VAL A 348 8.80 19.35 8.53
C VAL A 348 8.38 19.19 7.07
N PHE A 349 7.11 19.48 6.75
CA PHE A 349 6.51 19.25 5.44
C PHE A 349 6.15 20.54 4.69
N LEU A 350 6.61 21.71 5.18
CA LEU A 350 6.36 23.02 4.53
C LEU A 350 4.85 23.28 4.32
N GLY A 351 4.01 22.87 5.28
CA GLY A 351 2.56 22.96 5.20
C GLY A 351 1.88 21.86 4.36
N ALA A 352 2.64 20.99 3.69
CA ALA A 352 2.10 19.92 2.85
C ALA A 352 1.81 18.62 3.64
N ALA A 353 1.21 18.73 4.83
CA ALA A 353 0.79 17.59 5.64
C ALA A 353 -0.44 17.94 6.47
N VAL A 354 -1.09 16.93 7.05
CA VAL A 354 -2.22 17.08 7.97
C VAL A 354 -1.98 16.32 9.27
N PRO A 355 -2.43 16.82 10.43
CA PRO A 355 -2.37 16.13 11.71
C PRO A 355 -3.08 14.78 11.69
N VAL A 356 -2.44 13.76 12.29
CA VAL A 356 -3.02 12.42 12.49
C VAL A 356 -2.68 11.87 13.87
N TRP A 357 -3.50 10.93 14.37
CA TRP A 357 -3.37 10.35 15.71
C TRP A 357 -3.30 8.83 15.72
N GLY A 358 -3.28 8.22 14.55
CA GLY A 358 -3.22 6.76 14.40
C GLY A 358 -2.62 6.34 13.08
N PRO A 359 -2.44 5.05 12.86
CA PRO A 359 -1.79 4.49 11.68
C PRO A 359 -2.62 4.63 10.40
N ILE A 360 -3.94 4.76 10.54
CA ILE A 360 -4.84 4.94 9.39
C ILE A 360 -5.07 6.43 9.19
N THR A 361 -4.64 6.92 8.04
CA THR A 361 -4.73 8.34 7.66
C THR A 361 -6.03 8.64 6.90
N PRO A 362 -6.42 9.93 6.78
CA PRO A 362 -7.54 10.32 5.91
C PRO A 362 -7.39 9.92 4.44
N GLY A 363 -6.18 9.53 3.99
CA GLY A 363 -5.93 8.97 2.65
C GLY A 363 -6.57 7.62 2.44
N ASN A 364 -6.76 6.85 3.49
CA ASN A 364 -7.52 5.60 3.46
C ASN A 364 -9.00 5.86 3.76
N LYS A 365 -9.74 6.31 2.77
CA LYS A 365 -11.14 6.75 2.90
C LYS A 365 -12.09 5.66 3.40
N ILE A 366 -11.74 4.38 3.21
CA ILE A 366 -12.59 3.25 3.58
C ILE A 366 -12.47 2.93 5.07
N TRP A 367 -11.26 2.96 5.60
CA TRP A 367 -10.94 2.45 6.94
C TRP A 367 -10.57 3.53 7.96
N PHE A 368 -10.44 4.79 7.54
CA PHE A 368 -10.11 5.88 8.44
C PHE A 368 -11.22 6.16 9.44
N SER A 369 -10.89 6.14 10.74
CA SER A 369 -11.77 6.57 11.82
C SER A 369 -11.40 7.99 12.29
N PRO A 370 -12.28 8.99 12.14
CA PRO A 370 -12.03 10.32 12.68
C PRO A 370 -12.20 10.41 14.21
N ASN A 371 -12.74 9.36 14.83
CA ASN A 371 -13.17 9.36 16.24
C ASN A 371 -12.19 8.66 17.19
N VAL A 372 -10.95 8.37 16.74
CA VAL A 372 -9.92 7.82 17.62
C VAL A 372 -9.54 8.80 18.74
N MET A 373 -9.05 8.25 19.86
CA MET A 373 -8.52 9.05 20.96
C MET A 373 -7.47 10.05 20.44
N ARG A 374 -7.61 11.31 20.84
CA ARG A 374 -6.70 12.40 20.45
C ARG A 374 -6.04 13.00 21.68
N TYR A 375 -4.81 13.43 21.49
CA TYR A 375 -3.99 14.09 22.51
C TYR A 375 -3.61 15.48 21.96
N PRO A 376 -4.47 16.51 22.12
CA PRO A 376 -4.21 17.86 21.65
C PRO A 376 -2.95 18.43 22.29
N HIS A 377 -2.20 19.24 21.55
CA HIS A 377 -0.99 19.84 22.05
C HIS A 377 -1.23 20.63 23.35
N ASP A 378 -0.58 20.19 24.41
CA ASP A 378 -0.58 20.80 25.75
C ASP A 378 0.66 20.33 26.52
N VAL A 379 1.70 21.18 26.54
CA VAL A 379 2.96 20.89 27.24
C VAL A 379 2.76 20.76 28.74
N ASN A 380 1.83 21.53 29.35
CA ASN A 380 1.57 21.44 30.78
C ASN A 380 0.90 20.09 31.12
N LYS A 381 -0.06 19.68 30.29
CA LYS A 381 -0.68 18.36 30.41
C LYS A 381 0.36 17.23 30.25
N ALA A 382 1.29 17.36 29.29
CA ALA A 382 2.40 16.41 29.14
C ALA A 382 3.23 16.28 30.44
N LYS A 383 3.60 17.42 31.05
CA LYS A 383 4.32 17.43 32.34
C LYS A 383 3.51 16.84 33.48
N ASP A 384 2.21 17.12 33.57
CA ASP A 384 1.33 16.53 34.58
C ASP A 384 1.25 15.00 34.44
N VAL A 385 1.15 14.49 33.21
CA VAL A 385 1.16 13.05 32.95
C VAL A 385 2.51 12.42 33.32
N LEU A 386 3.64 13.04 32.95
CA LEU A 386 4.97 12.57 33.36
C LEU A 386 5.11 12.54 34.88
N LYS A 387 4.66 13.58 35.56
CA LYS A 387 4.66 13.64 37.04
C LYS A 387 3.81 12.53 37.66
N SER A 388 2.64 12.23 37.06
CA SER A 388 1.74 11.17 37.56
C SER A 388 2.37 9.78 37.54
N ILE A 389 3.39 9.57 36.69
CA ILE A 389 4.16 8.33 36.62
C ILE A 389 5.51 8.40 37.33
N GLY A 390 5.75 9.47 38.09
CA GLY A 390 6.92 9.64 38.94
C GLY A 390 8.12 10.28 38.26
N LEU A 391 7.96 10.88 37.09
CA LEU A 391 9.01 11.58 36.35
C LEU A 391 8.94 13.09 36.61
N GLU A 392 9.96 13.67 37.19
CA GLU A 392 10.11 15.10 37.50
C GLU A 392 11.57 15.53 37.29
N ASP A 393 11.80 16.76 36.90
CA ASP A 393 13.14 17.37 36.88
C ASP A 393 13.54 17.75 38.31
N ARG A 394 14.23 16.86 39.00
CA ARG A 394 14.65 17.02 40.42
C ARG A 394 16.00 17.67 40.57
N ASN A 395 16.83 17.55 39.53
CA ASN A 395 18.21 18.08 39.55
C ASN A 395 18.33 19.45 38.89
N GLY A 396 17.25 19.95 38.23
CA GLY A 396 17.17 21.28 37.58
C GLY A 396 17.90 21.39 36.24
N ASN A 397 18.19 20.26 35.57
CA ASN A 397 18.88 20.24 34.30
C ASN A 397 17.94 20.32 33.08
N GLY A 398 16.63 20.40 33.32
CA GLY A 398 15.58 20.48 32.30
C GLY A 398 15.11 19.14 31.75
N ILE A 399 15.60 18.01 32.28
CA ILE A 399 15.21 16.66 31.89
C ILE A 399 14.53 15.99 33.08
N VAL A 400 13.38 15.37 32.84
CA VAL A 400 12.68 14.62 33.89
C VAL A 400 13.36 13.27 34.16
N GLU A 401 13.44 12.90 35.41
CA GLU A 401 13.98 11.62 35.85
C GLU A 401 13.06 10.92 36.89
N ASP A 402 13.23 9.61 37.04
CA ASP A 402 12.56 8.84 38.08
C ASP A 402 13.17 9.11 39.50
N ALA A 403 12.62 8.48 40.51
CA ALA A 403 13.10 8.65 41.89
C ALA A 403 14.54 8.15 42.10
N GLN A 404 15.10 7.38 41.19
CA GLN A 404 16.45 6.85 41.20
C GLN A 404 17.43 7.67 40.34
N GLY A 405 16.94 8.72 39.65
CA GLY A 405 17.75 9.62 38.83
C GLY A 405 17.96 9.12 37.40
N HIS A 406 17.14 8.17 36.93
CA HIS A 406 17.21 7.75 35.52
C HIS A 406 16.45 8.75 34.63
N GLU A 407 17.21 9.50 33.83
CA GLU A 407 16.66 10.55 32.96
C GLU A 407 15.84 9.99 31.80
N ALA A 408 14.80 10.73 31.40
CA ALA A 408 14.04 10.48 30.16
C ALA A 408 14.84 10.96 28.93
N ARG A 409 15.99 10.33 28.70
CA ARG A 409 16.92 10.59 27.60
C ARG A 409 17.03 9.34 26.73
N PHE A 410 16.81 9.48 25.40
CA PHE A 410 16.75 8.34 24.47
C PHE A 410 17.48 8.66 23.17
N THR A 411 18.13 7.63 22.62
CA THR A 411 18.66 7.67 21.26
C THR A 411 17.55 7.34 20.26
N VAL A 412 17.29 8.25 19.32
CA VAL A 412 16.37 8.02 18.19
C VAL A 412 17.17 7.78 16.92
N ILE A 413 17.01 6.61 16.32
CA ILE A 413 17.58 6.32 15.01
C ILE A 413 16.58 6.72 13.91
N THR A 414 17.12 7.25 12.80
CA THR A 414 16.34 7.65 11.63
C THR A 414 17.15 7.41 10.37
N GLN A 415 16.50 7.41 9.20
CA GLN A 415 17.19 7.23 7.93
C GLN A 415 17.94 8.50 7.53
N ARG A 416 19.25 8.36 7.27
CA ARG A 416 20.12 9.43 6.79
C ARG A 416 19.79 9.82 5.36
N GLY A 417 19.94 11.11 5.03
CA GLY A 417 19.83 11.64 3.67
C GLY A 417 18.38 11.83 3.19
N ILE A 418 17.41 11.73 4.09
CA ILE A 418 16.01 12.01 3.81
C ILE A 418 15.61 13.27 4.57
N GLY A 419 15.47 14.39 3.86
CA GLY A 419 15.32 15.73 4.45
C GLY A 419 14.16 15.85 5.45
N TRP A 420 12.99 15.28 5.15
CA TRP A 420 11.87 15.33 6.10
C TRP A 420 12.08 14.45 7.35
N PHE A 421 12.83 13.36 7.28
CA PHE A 421 13.18 12.58 8.48
C PHE A 421 14.15 13.34 9.38
N GLU A 422 15.11 14.04 8.80
CA GLU A 422 16.06 14.86 9.55
C GLU A 422 15.34 16.06 10.19
N ARG A 423 14.47 16.77 9.44
CA ARG A 423 13.64 17.84 10.00
C ARG A 423 12.69 17.32 11.08
N GLY A 424 12.05 16.15 10.86
CA GLY A 424 11.12 15.53 11.80
C GLY A 424 11.76 15.16 13.13
N THR A 425 12.95 14.54 13.12
CA THR A 425 13.67 14.23 14.37
C THR A 425 14.14 15.47 15.10
N ASN A 426 14.60 16.50 14.39
CA ASN A 426 14.97 17.79 15.00
C ASN A 426 13.76 18.51 15.61
N GLU A 427 12.60 18.50 14.94
CA GLU A 427 11.38 19.10 15.47
C GLU A 427 10.87 18.33 16.71
N LEU A 428 10.92 16.99 16.71
CA LEU A 428 10.60 16.19 17.89
C LEU A 428 11.54 16.49 19.05
N GLN A 429 12.85 16.54 18.81
CA GLN A 429 13.83 16.89 19.85
C GLN A 429 13.50 18.23 20.51
N LYS A 430 13.22 19.26 19.72
CA LYS A 430 12.88 20.61 20.18
C LYS A 430 11.57 20.62 20.98
N GLN A 431 10.51 19.95 20.48
CA GLN A 431 9.21 19.97 21.14
C GLN A 431 9.20 19.13 22.41
N LEU A 432 9.82 17.94 22.42
CA LEU A 432 9.88 17.09 23.58
C LEU A 432 10.77 17.65 24.72
N ALA A 433 11.79 18.43 24.37
CA ALA A 433 12.59 19.15 25.36
C ALA A 433 11.75 20.10 26.22
N GLN A 434 10.66 20.66 25.71
CA GLN A 434 9.75 21.52 26.47
C GLN A 434 9.01 20.77 27.56
N ALA A 435 8.80 19.45 27.39
CA ALA A 435 8.20 18.58 28.38
C ALA A 435 9.25 17.89 29.28
N GLY A 436 10.55 18.14 29.07
CA GLY A 436 11.63 17.54 29.82
C GLY A 436 12.08 16.17 29.30
N ILE A 437 11.80 15.83 28.04
CA ILE A 437 12.26 14.58 27.41
C ILE A 437 13.38 14.93 26.41
N ALA A 438 14.55 14.31 26.55
CA ALA A 438 15.71 14.51 25.70
C ALA A 438 15.83 13.41 24.65
N LEU A 439 16.02 13.81 23.39
CA LEU A 439 16.33 12.92 22.28
C LEU A 439 17.75 13.15 21.77
N GLU A 440 18.51 12.06 21.58
CA GLU A 440 19.81 12.06 20.89
C GLU A 440 19.60 11.47 19.49
N ILE A 441 19.79 12.32 18.46
CA ILE A 441 19.46 11.94 17.07
C ILE A 441 20.64 11.20 16.46
N ALA A 442 20.39 10.00 15.94
CA ALA A 442 21.37 9.15 15.27
C ALA A 442 20.92 8.77 13.85
N PRO A 443 21.22 9.60 12.82
CA PRO A 443 20.91 9.26 11.42
C PRO A 443 21.83 8.16 10.92
N ILE A 444 21.24 7.05 10.43
CA ILE A 444 21.97 5.87 9.92
C ILE A 444 21.48 5.49 8.52
N ASP A 445 22.27 4.66 7.82
CA ASP A 445 21.87 4.10 6.53
C ASP A 445 20.59 3.27 6.64
N ASN A 446 19.75 3.29 5.58
CA ASN A 446 18.46 2.58 5.58
C ASN A 446 18.61 1.08 5.84
N GLY A 447 19.61 0.43 5.25
CA GLY A 447 19.86 -1.00 5.46
C GLY A 447 20.22 -1.32 6.92
N ALA A 448 21.04 -0.44 7.54
CA ALA A 448 21.38 -0.55 8.95
C ALA A 448 20.18 -0.28 9.84
N LEU A 449 19.31 0.69 9.50
CA LEU A 449 18.08 0.98 10.25
C LEU A 449 17.14 -0.23 10.24
N ILE A 450 16.84 -0.78 9.06
CA ILE A 450 15.98 -1.97 8.93
C ILE A 450 16.57 -3.16 9.68
N LYS A 451 17.88 -3.39 9.58
CA LYS A 451 18.54 -4.47 10.34
C LYS A 451 18.37 -4.30 11.85
N ARG A 452 18.60 -3.09 12.39
CA ARG A 452 18.43 -2.80 13.81
C ARG A 452 16.98 -2.91 14.25
N MET A 453 16.03 -2.43 13.44
CA MET A 453 14.60 -2.58 13.68
C MET A 453 14.21 -4.06 13.80
N LEU A 454 14.60 -4.89 12.82
CA LEU A 454 14.26 -6.32 12.80
C LEU A 454 14.97 -7.14 13.88
N SER A 455 16.09 -6.65 14.43
CA SER A 455 16.80 -7.28 15.56
C SER A 455 16.45 -6.70 16.92
N SER A 456 15.50 -5.77 17.02
CA SER A 456 15.14 -5.05 18.26
C SER A 456 16.37 -4.38 18.93
N ASP A 457 17.33 -3.87 18.12
CA ASP A 457 18.57 -3.23 18.62
C ASP A 457 18.47 -1.70 18.51
N TYR A 458 17.50 -1.11 19.20
CA TYR A 458 17.27 0.34 19.23
C TYR A 458 16.50 0.74 20.51
N GLU A 459 16.56 2.02 20.89
CA GLU A 459 15.71 2.59 21.95
C GLU A 459 14.45 3.19 21.35
N ALA A 460 14.62 4.06 20.34
CA ALA A 460 13.51 4.67 19.59
C ALA A 460 13.83 4.80 18.10
N ILE A 461 12.79 4.79 17.29
CA ILE A 461 12.87 4.99 15.83
C ILE A 461 11.92 6.09 15.40
N TYR A 462 12.37 6.95 14.46
CA TYR A 462 11.51 7.81 13.65
C TYR A 462 11.64 7.40 12.18
N TYR A 463 10.57 6.88 11.61
CA TYR A 463 10.54 6.31 10.27
C TYR A 463 9.12 6.29 9.70
N ARG A 464 8.97 6.03 8.39
CA ARG A 464 7.65 5.82 7.74
C ARG A 464 7.55 4.37 7.26
N PRO A 465 6.89 3.49 8.01
CA PRO A 465 6.50 2.19 7.49
C PRO A 465 5.53 2.35 6.33
N LEU A 466 5.71 1.57 5.28
CA LEU A 466 4.82 1.60 4.12
C LEU A 466 3.78 0.49 4.23
N THR A 467 2.53 0.83 4.02
CA THR A 467 1.44 -0.15 3.92
C THR A 467 1.44 -0.82 2.55
N THR A 468 1.14 -2.11 2.52
CA THR A 468 1.09 -2.89 1.27
C THR A 468 -0.29 -2.84 0.62
N ASP A 469 -1.34 -2.79 1.41
CA ASP A 469 -2.75 -2.65 0.99
C ASP A 469 -3.50 -1.73 1.95
N LEU A 470 -4.60 -1.15 1.48
CA LEU A 470 -5.48 -0.32 2.30
C LEU A 470 -6.42 -1.14 3.19
N ASP A 471 -6.69 -2.41 2.85
CA ASP A 471 -7.50 -3.30 3.69
C ASP A 471 -6.66 -3.77 4.90
N PRO A 472 -7.12 -3.54 6.14
CA PRO A 472 -6.36 -3.93 7.33
C PRO A 472 -6.12 -5.43 7.43
N ALA A 473 -6.99 -6.27 6.87
CA ALA A 473 -6.81 -7.72 6.86
C ALA A 473 -5.71 -8.19 5.88
N ALA A 474 -5.27 -7.33 4.96
CA ALA A 474 -4.09 -7.60 4.13
C ALA A 474 -2.76 -7.21 4.80
N ASN A 475 -2.82 -6.55 5.96
CA ASN A 475 -1.66 -6.13 6.75
C ASN A 475 -1.70 -6.73 8.17
N MET A 476 -2.16 -7.98 8.29
CA MET A 476 -2.31 -8.67 9.58
C MET A 476 -0.99 -8.73 10.37
N ASP A 477 0.13 -8.82 9.68
CA ASP A 477 1.48 -8.84 10.26
C ASP A 477 1.83 -7.57 11.06
N PHE A 478 1.25 -6.42 10.72
CA PHE A 478 1.38 -5.19 11.50
C PHE A 478 0.51 -5.23 12.77
N TRP A 479 -0.71 -5.74 12.66
CA TRP A 479 -1.71 -5.66 13.72
C TRP A 479 -1.54 -6.73 14.79
N LEU A 480 -1.22 -7.97 14.39
CA LEU A 480 -1.12 -9.10 15.30
C LEU A 480 0.16 -9.06 16.14
N SER A 481 0.03 -9.37 17.42
CA SER A 481 1.15 -9.48 18.35
C SER A 481 2.20 -10.52 17.92
N SER A 482 1.81 -11.49 17.10
CA SER A 482 2.69 -12.51 16.49
C SER A 482 3.25 -12.09 15.13
N GLY A 483 2.91 -10.92 14.62
CA GLY A 483 3.21 -10.51 13.25
C GLY A 483 4.65 -10.04 13.06
N SER A 484 5.19 -10.27 11.85
CA SER A 484 6.54 -9.82 11.47
C SER A 484 6.65 -8.31 11.24
N GLY A 485 5.51 -7.62 11.12
CA GLY A 485 5.39 -6.17 11.03
C GLY A 485 5.08 -5.45 12.34
N HIS A 486 5.04 -6.16 13.47
CA HIS A 486 4.76 -5.64 14.81
C HIS A 486 6.02 -5.00 15.41
N PHE A 487 6.58 -3.98 14.75
CA PHE A 487 7.95 -3.46 14.90
C PHE A 487 8.33 -3.04 16.30
N TRP A 488 7.38 -2.61 17.13
CA TRP A 488 7.64 -2.15 18.50
C TRP A 488 7.81 -3.30 19.51
N ASN A 489 7.44 -4.55 19.13
CA ASN A 489 7.56 -5.75 19.98
C ASN A 489 7.60 -7.00 19.10
N LEU A 490 8.65 -7.14 18.28
CA LEU A 490 8.78 -8.26 17.34
C LEU A 490 8.86 -9.61 18.06
N PRO A 491 8.22 -10.67 17.50
CA PRO A 491 8.36 -12.03 18.02
C PRO A 491 9.83 -12.43 18.13
N GLY A 492 10.19 -13.05 19.24
CA GLY A 492 11.55 -13.57 19.44
C GLY A 492 11.76 -14.93 18.76
N PRO A 493 13.01 -15.47 18.78
CA PRO A 493 13.32 -16.78 18.20
C PRO A 493 12.53 -17.96 18.81
N LYS A 494 11.97 -17.76 20.01
CA LYS A 494 11.11 -18.74 20.71
C LYS A 494 9.61 -18.54 20.43
N GLY A 495 9.27 -17.71 19.47
CA GLY A 495 7.91 -17.29 19.16
C GLY A 495 7.50 -15.98 19.85
N PRO A 496 6.26 -15.54 19.64
CA PRO A 496 5.71 -14.38 20.33
C PRO A 496 5.67 -14.67 21.83
N GLY A 497 6.03 -13.66 22.63
CA GLY A 497 5.77 -13.65 24.07
C GLY A 497 4.27 -13.65 24.37
N LEU A 498 3.89 -13.60 25.64
CA LEU A 498 2.49 -13.32 25.99
C LEU A 498 2.17 -11.86 25.59
N PRO A 499 1.13 -11.63 24.77
CA PRO A 499 0.74 -10.28 24.40
C PRO A 499 0.27 -9.49 25.62
N ALA A 500 0.48 -8.19 25.61
CA ALA A 500 -0.18 -7.31 26.56
C ALA A 500 -1.72 -7.41 26.40
N PRO A 501 -2.52 -7.13 27.44
CA PRO A 501 -3.98 -7.26 27.35
C PRO A 501 -4.60 -6.48 26.18
N TRP A 502 -4.07 -5.32 25.84
CA TRP A 502 -4.53 -4.52 24.70
C TRP A 502 -4.12 -5.12 23.35
N GLU A 503 -2.93 -5.74 23.24
CA GLU A 503 -2.49 -6.46 22.04
C GLU A 503 -3.37 -7.69 21.81
N ALA A 504 -3.65 -8.48 22.85
CA ALA A 504 -4.57 -9.62 22.78
C ALA A 504 -5.98 -9.19 22.35
N ARG A 505 -6.44 -8.00 22.76
CA ARG A 505 -7.71 -7.43 22.30
C ARG A 505 -7.67 -7.12 20.81
N ILE A 506 -6.59 -6.50 20.31
CA ILE A 506 -6.38 -6.24 18.87
C ILE A 506 -6.33 -7.55 18.10
N ASP A 507 -5.58 -8.55 18.55
CA ASP A 507 -5.51 -9.88 17.91
C ASP A 507 -6.90 -10.48 17.68
N MET A 508 -7.75 -10.45 18.72
CA MET A 508 -9.11 -10.97 18.65
C MET A 508 -9.98 -10.16 17.67
N LEU A 509 -9.93 -8.84 17.74
CA LEU A 509 -10.71 -7.97 16.86
C LEU A 509 -10.27 -8.10 15.40
N MET A 510 -8.98 -8.22 15.14
CA MET A 510 -8.45 -8.41 13.80
C MET A 510 -8.83 -9.77 13.20
N ALA A 511 -8.80 -10.83 14.00
CA ALA A 511 -9.31 -12.14 13.57
C ALA A 511 -10.82 -12.08 13.23
N GLN A 512 -11.61 -11.40 14.06
CA GLN A 512 -13.04 -11.20 13.81
C GLN A 512 -13.29 -10.35 12.54
N GLN A 513 -12.56 -9.26 12.37
CA GLN A 513 -12.65 -8.37 11.21
C GLN A 513 -12.30 -9.13 9.92
N ALA A 514 -11.21 -9.90 9.93
CA ALA A 514 -10.75 -10.64 8.76
C ALA A 514 -11.73 -11.75 8.32
N SER A 515 -12.51 -12.33 9.25
CA SER A 515 -13.51 -13.36 8.97
C SER A 515 -14.94 -12.84 8.74
N THR A 516 -15.19 -11.53 8.91
CA THR A 516 -16.48 -10.90 8.69
C THR A 516 -16.64 -10.51 7.22
N ILE A 517 -17.73 -10.89 6.55
CA ILE A 517 -17.98 -10.60 5.13
C ILE A 517 -18.60 -9.21 4.95
N ASP A 518 -19.51 -8.83 5.86
CA ASP A 518 -20.21 -7.54 5.81
C ASP A 518 -19.20 -6.39 6.02
N SER A 519 -19.07 -5.53 5.02
CA SER A 519 -18.07 -4.46 5.01
C SER A 519 -18.32 -3.38 6.06
N ALA A 520 -19.59 -3.07 6.37
CA ALA A 520 -19.93 -2.08 7.39
C ALA A 520 -19.56 -2.61 8.79
N LYS A 521 -19.89 -3.86 9.06
CA LYS A 521 -19.52 -4.53 10.31
C LYS A 521 -18.02 -4.71 10.46
N ARG A 522 -17.31 -5.00 9.36
CA ARG A 522 -15.84 -5.02 9.35
C ARG A 522 -15.27 -3.66 9.78
N ASN A 523 -15.85 -2.57 9.25
CA ASN A 523 -15.42 -1.21 9.56
C ASN A 523 -15.67 -0.87 11.04
N GLU A 524 -16.83 -1.24 11.60
CA GLU A 524 -17.13 -1.08 13.03
C GLU A 524 -16.10 -1.78 13.92
N ILE A 525 -15.78 -3.05 13.63
CA ILE A 525 -14.78 -3.83 14.38
C ILE A 525 -13.41 -3.16 14.26
N PHE A 526 -13.03 -2.71 13.07
CA PHE A 526 -11.74 -2.09 12.86
C PHE A 526 -11.62 -0.70 13.49
N ASN A 527 -12.73 0.04 13.61
CA ASN A 527 -12.77 1.29 14.39
C ASN A 527 -12.42 1.04 15.86
N GLU A 528 -12.87 -0.11 16.44
CA GLU A 528 -12.48 -0.48 17.79
C GLU A 528 -10.98 -0.82 17.88
N VAL A 529 -10.41 -1.49 16.87
CA VAL A 529 -8.95 -1.72 16.79
C VAL A 529 -8.19 -0.40 16.83
N GLN A 530 -8.60 0.57 16.00
CA GLN A 530 -7.97 1.89 15.95
C GLN A 530 -8.08 2.63 17.30
N GLN A 531 -9.21 2.49 18.01
CA GLN A 531 -9.41 3.10 19.32
C GLN A 531 -8.47 2.49 20.36
N VAL A 532 -8.39 1.16 20.46
CA VAL A 532 -7.49 0.45 21.38
C VAL A 532 -6.03 0.83 21.10
N PHE A 533 -5.66 0.93 19.82
CA PHE A 533 -4.31 1.34 19.42
C PHE A 533 -4.01 2.79 19.85
N ALA A 534 -4.94 3.71 19.63
CA ALA A 534 -4.79 5.12 19.98
C ALA A 534 -4.72 5.36 21.50
N GLU A 535 -5.38 4.55 22.31
CA GLU A 535 -5.33 4.61 23.77
C GLU A 535 -3.96 4.15 24.33
N ASN A 536 -3.35 3.15 23.70
CA ASN A 536 -2.10 2.56 24.16
C ASN A 536 -0.85 3.12 23.47
N LEU A 537 -1.00 3.76 22.31
CA LEU A 537 0.06 4.43 21.54
C LEU A 537 1.35 3.60 21.41
N PRO A 538 1.31 2.34 20.96
CA PRO A 538 2.55 1.60 20.73
C PRO A 538 3.43 2.29 19.69
N VAL A 539 2.79 2.96 18.74
CA VAL A 539 3.41 3.83 17.74
C VAL A 539 2.70 5.18 17.76
N LEU A 540 3.47 6.26 17.80
CA LEU A 540 2.95 7.63 17.77
C LEU A 540 3.00 8.15 16.33
N TYR A 541 1.88 8.71 15.87
CA TYR A 541 1.75 9.35 14.58
C TYR A 541 1.49 10.84 14.78
N PHE A 542 2.11 11.67 13.95
CA PHE A 542 2.00 13.12 14.10
C PHE A 542 1.32 13.75 12.91
N VAL A 543 1.83 13.50 11.70
CA VAL A 543 1.29 14.05 10.47
C VAL A 543 1.34 13.05 9.33
N ALA A 544 0.40 13.17 8.39
CA ALA A 544 0.41 12.45 7.13
C ALA A 544 0.62 13.45 5.98
N PRO A 545 1.57 13.23 5.06
CA PRO A 545 1.85 14.16 3.99
C PRO A 545 0.71 14.20 2.97
N ARG A 546 0.51 15.36 2.35
CA ARG A 546 -0.23 15.49 1.10
C ARG A 546 0.63 15.00 -0.04
N ILE A 547 0.05 14.22 -0.91
CA ILE A 547 0.73 13.62 -2.05
C ILE A 547 0.45 14.46 -3.29
N TYR A 548 1.50 14.82 -3.98
CA TYR A 548 1.46 15.51 -5.27
C TYR A 548 2.12 14.63 -6.32
N TYR A 549 1.57 14.65 -7.51
CA TYR A 549 2.11 13.96 -8.67
C TYR A 549 2.24 14.93 -9.83
N ALA A 550 3.30 14.80 -10.62
CA ALA A 550 3.48 15.61 -11.82
C ALA A 550 3.76 14.72 -13.03
N HIS A 551 3.23 15.12 -14.18
CA HIS A 551 3.50 14.50 -15.47
C HIS A 551 3.58 15.54 -16.57
N ASN A 552 4.19 15.18 -17.70
CA ASN A 552 4.23 16.06 -18.86
C ASN A 552 2.82 16.34 -19.37
N ALA A 553 2.50 17.61 -19.66
CA ALA A 553 1.19 18.05 -20.09
C ALA A 553 0.74 17.45 -21.46
N ARG A 554 1.67 16.81 -22.19
CA ARG A 554 1.35 16.07 -23.42
C ARG A 554 0.68 14.72 -23.18
N VAL A 555 0.73 14.16 -21.95
CA VAL A 555 0.13 12.87 -21.63
C VAL A 555 -1.31 13.04 -21.22
N LEU A 556 -2.21 12.34 -21.89
CA LEU A 556 -3.65 12.35 -21.65
C LEU A 556 -4.08 11.08 -20.90
N GLY A 557 -5.16 11.17 -20.12
CA GLY A 557 -5.76 10.03 -19.44
C GLY A 557 -5.02 9.58 -18.18
N VAL A 558 -4.10 10.40 -17.66
CA VAL A 558 -3.38 10.10 -16.42
C VAL A 558 -4.35 10.16 -15.25
N VAL A 559 -4.44 9.05 -14.49
CA VAL A 559 -5.23 8.95 -13.26
C VAL A 559 -4.26 8.56 -12.14
N PRO A 560 -3.59 9.53 -11.52
CA PRO A 560 -2.64 9.24 -10.47
C PRO A 560 -3.36 8.89 -9.16
N SER A 561 -2.70 8.14 -8.30
CA SER A 561 -3.27 7.64 -7.04
C SER A 561 -2.29 7.75 -5.90
N VAL A 562 -2.80 7.85 -4.67
CA VAL A 562 -2.00 7.72 -3.45
C VAL A 562 -1.53 6.28 -3.22
N GLN A 563 -2.19 5.29 -3.83
CA GLN A 563 -1.79 3.88 -3.78
C GLN A 563 -0.70 3.59 -4.83
N ARG A 564 0.33 2.89 -4.43
CA ARG A 564 1.49 2.57 -5.31
C ARG A 564 1.21 1.42 -6.28
N PRO A 565 1.77 1.50 -7.52
CA PRO A 565 2.44 2.65 -8.09
C PRO A 565 1.45 3.80 -8.34
N PRO A 566 1.86 5.06 -8.09
CA PRO A 566 0.95 6.21 -8.18
C PRO A 566 0.46 6.48 -9.60
N ALA A 567 1.18 6.01 -10.61
CA ALA A 567 0.85 6.19 -12.03
C ALA A 567 1.15 4.93 -12.84
N LEU A 568 0.78 4.94 -14.12
CA LEU A 568 0.92 3.82 -15.07
C LEU A 568 0.07 2.57 -14.74
N TRP A 569 -0.68 2.55 -13.64
CA TRP A 569 -1.60 1.45 -13.33
C TRP A 569 -2.76 1.36 -14.33
N ASN A 570 -3.09 2.48 -15.00
CA ASN A 570 -4.08 2.60 -16.07
C ASN A 570 -3.43 2.86 -17.44
N ALA A 571 -2.22 2.33 -17.68
CA ALA A 571 -1.40 2.60 -18.87
C ALA A 571 -2.09 2.23 -20.19
N ASP A 572 -3.04 1.32 -20.17
CA ASP A 572 -3.84 0.96 -21.34
C ASP A 572 -4.73 2.10 -21.84
N SER A 573 -5.09 3.05 -20.99
CA SER A 573 -5.92 4.22 -21.33
C SER A 573 -5.11 5.52 -21.50
N LEU A 574 -3.79 5.50 -21.37
CA LEU A 574 -2.94 6.66 -21.61
C LEU A 574 -2.76 6.92 -23.12
N ALA A 575 -2.72 8.19 -23.49
CA ALA A 575 -2.48 8.62 -24.86
C ALA A 575 -1.56 9.85 -24.89
N ILE A 576 -0.95 10.12 -26.06
CA ILE A 576 -0.19 11.34 -26.29
C ILE A 576 -1.10 12.35 -27.02
N ARG A 577 -1.05 13.60 -26.61
CA ARG A 577 -1.80 14.70 -27.23
C ARG A 577 -1.38 14.85 -28.70
N PRO A 578 -2.32 14.92 -29.66
CA PRO A 578 -1.99 15.11 -31.05
C PRO A 578 -1.18 16.38 -31.30
N GLY A 579 -0.09 16.27 -32.07
CA GLY A 579 0.78 17.41 -32.42
C GLY A 579 1.70 17.88 -31.32
N ALA A 580 1.77 17.19 -30.18
CA ALA A 580 2.80 17.43 -29.19
C ALA A 580 4.15 16.89 -29.70
N PRO A 581 5.27 17.65 -29.51
CA PRO A 581 6.61 17.24 -29.93
C PRO A 581 7.11 15.98 -29.21
#